data_48f45681b0e76bccdecdad2fbee2d610
#
_entry.id   48f45681b0e76bccdecdad2fbee2d610
#
_cell.length_a   1.000
_cell.length_b   1.000
_cell.length_c   1.000
_cell.angle_alpha   90.00
_cell.angle_beta   90.00
_cell.angle_gamma   90.00
#
_symmetry.space_group_name_H-M   'P 1'
#
loop_
_entity.id
_entity.type
_entity.pdbx_description
1 polymer ?
#
loop_
_entity_poly.entity_id
_entity_poly.type
_entity_poly.pdbx_seq_one_letter_code
_entity_poly.pdbx_strand_id
1 'polypeptide(L)'
;MEFLKLNSHSPAQTQLLGSYLGEQAQKADVFLLVGELGTGKTCFVQGIAHGLETKEYASSPTFVVLREYHGRLPLYHIDFYRMNHVEEIADLGLEEYFYGDGVCVVEWAEKGLQIVPRDNLLITLHYIPACQTERSIYLKPQGKRYCELIEQLKKEKDL
;
A
#
# COMPACT_ATOMS: atom_id res chain seq x y z
N MET A 1 5.31 19.19 -3.61
CA MET A 1 5.21 17.86 -4.25
C MET A 1 3.74 17.53 -4.44
N GLU A 2 3.37 17.29 -5.66
CA GLU A 2 1.97 17.04 -5.98
C GLU A 2 1.52 15.65 -5.55
N PHE A 3 0.27 15.55 -5.13
CA PHE A 3 -0.36 14.26 -4.88
C PHE A 3 -1.39 14.00 -5.98
N LEU A 4 -1.71 12.72 -6.20
CA LEU A 4 -2.74 12.30 -7.14
C LEU A 4 -3.97 11.88 -6.34
N LYS A 5 -5.12 12.48 -6.65
CA LYS A 5 -6.39 12.10 -6.05
C LYS A 5 -7.16 11.22 -7.03
N LEU A 6 -7.59 10.07 -6.55
CA LEU A 6 -8.43 9.13 -7.30
C LEU A 6 -9.73 8.91 -6.54
N ASN A 7 -10.80 8.61 -7.28
CA ASN A 7 -12.07 8.22 -6.67
C ASN A 7 -12.36 6.78 -7.03
N SER A 8 -12.80 6.01 -6.04
CA SER A 8 -13.26 4.64 -6.23
C SER A 8 -14.73 4.55 -5.88
N HIS A 9 -15.52 3.91 -6.74
CA HIS A 9 -16.96 3.78 -6.56
C HIS A 9 -17.39 2.41 -6.06
N SER A 10 -16.44 1.47 -5.93
CA SER A 10 -16.72 0.10 -5.50
C SER A 10 -15.46 -0.59 -5.00
N PRO A 11 -15.60 -1.68 -4.22
CA PRO A 11 -14.45 -2.50 -3.86
C PRO A 11 -13.69 -3.02 -5.08
N ALA A 12 -14.39 -3.41 -6.14
CA ALA A 12 -13.76 -3.87 -7.37
C ALA A 12 -12.89 -2.78 -8.00
N GLN A 13 -13.37 -1.54 -7.99
CA GLN A 13 -12.59 -0.41 -8.53
C GLN A 13 -11.38 -0.11 -7.63
N THR A 14 -11.53 -0.20 -6.31
CA THR A 14 -10.40 -0.05 -5.39
C THR A 14 -9.33 -1.10 -5.67
N GLN A 15 -9.73 -2.36 -5.89
CA GLN A 15 -8.80 -3.42 -6.26
C GLN A 15 -8.11 -3.13 -7.60
N LEU A 16 -8.85 -2.64 -8.57
CA LEU A 16 -8.30 -2.30 -9.89
C LEU A 16 -7.22 -1.22 -9.77
N LEU A 17 -7.46 -0.19 -8.98
CA LEU A 17 -6.47 0.86 -8.74
C LEU A 17 -5.21 0.30 -8.08
N GLY A 18 -5.38 -0.60 -7.11
CA GLY A 18 -4.25 -1.30 -6.50
C GLY A 18 -3.47 -2.13 -7.51
N SER A 19 -4.17 -2.79 -8.44
CA SER A 19 -3.52 -3.63 -9.44
C SER A 19 -2.61 -2.83 -10.38
N TYR A 20 -2.96 -1.59 -10.68
CA TYR A 20 -2.09 -0.72 -11.48
C TYR A 20 -0.74 -0.49 -10.78
N LEU A 21 -0.77 -0.27 -9.47
CA LEU A 21 0.47 -0.14 -8.69
C LEU A 21 1.26 -1.44 -8.68
N GLY A 22 0.58 -2.57 -8.50
CA GLY A 22 1.23 -3.88 -8.51
C GLY A 22 1.92 -4.18 -9.84
N GLU A 23 1.29 -3.82 -10.96
CA GLU A 23 1.87 -4.01 -12.29
C GLU A 23 3.15 -3.21 -12.49
N GLN A 24 3.24 -2.03 -11.90
CA GLN A 24 4.37 -1.12 -12.05
C GLN A 24 5.40 -1.24 -10.93
N ALA A 25 5.14 -2.06 -9.93
CA ALA A 25 6.01 -2.19 -8.77
C ALA A 25 7.37 -2.76 -9.12
N GLN A 26 8.39 -2.26 -8.42
CA GLN A 26 9.79 -2.67 -8.56
C GLN A 26 10.34 -3.11 -7.20
N LYS A 27 11.48 -3.82 -7.22
CA LYS A 27 12.19 -4.23 -6.02
C LYS A 27 12.37 -3.06 -5.06
N ALA A 28 12.15 -3.32 -3.79
CA ALA A 28 12.31 -2.36 -2.69
C ALA A 28 11.29 -1.21 -2.72
N ASP A 29 10.25 -1.29 -3.54
CA ASP A 29 9.16 -0.33 -3.44
C ASP A 29 8.45 -0.49 -2.10
N VAL A 30 8.06 0.65 -1.51
CA VAL A 30 7.35 0.70 -0.24
C VAL A 30 6.09 1.51 -0.41
N PHE A 31 4.95 0.86 -0.20
CA PHE A 31 3.63 1.50 -0.25
C PHE A 31 3.05 1.52 1.16
N LEU A 32 2.77 2.73 1.65
CA LEU A 32 2.22 2.93 3.00
C LEU A 32 0.72 3.20 2.88
N LEU A 33 -0.08 2.44 3.62
CA LEU A 33 -1.55 2.57 3.61
C LEU A 33 -2.03 3.15 4.92
N VAL A 34 -2.78 4.24 4.81
CA VAL A 34 -3.37 4.96 5.93
C VAL A 34 -4.87 5.13 5.66
N GLY A 35 -5.68 4.99 6.69
CA GLY A 35 -7.12 5.14 6.59
C GLY A 35 -7.83 4.49 7.75
N GLU A 36 -9.04 4.94 8.04
CA GLU A 36 -9.86 4.36 9.11
C GLU A 36 -10.19 2.90 8.81
N LEU A 37 -10.60 2.18 9.85
CA LEU A 37 -11.05 0.79 9.70
C LEU A 37 -12.20 0.72 8.69
N GLY A 38 -12.12 -0.24 7.78
CA GLY A 38 -13.17 -0.44 6.77
C GLY A 38 -13.11 0.47 5.55
N THR A 39 -12.07 1.29 5.39
CA THR A 39 -11.94 2.15 4.20
C THR A 39 -11.50 1.40 2.95
N GLY A 40 -11.11 0.13 3.06
CA GLY A 40 -10.71 -0.68 1.92
C GLY A 40 -9.21 -0.86 1.77
N LYS A 41 -8.43 -0.69 2.85
CA LYS A 41 -6.98 -0.90 2.80
C LYS A 41 -6.63 -2.32 2.34
N THR A 42 -7.27 -3.33 2.94
CA THR A 42 -7.05 -4.73 2.53
C THR A 42 -7.46 -4.97 1.09
N CYS A 43 -8.58 -4.38 0.67
CA CYS A 43 -9.06 -4.45 -0.70
C CYS A 43 -8.02 -3.88 -1.68
N PHE A 44 -7.41 -2.77 -1.32
CA PHE A 44 -6.35 -2.14 -2.11
C PHE A 44 -5.11 -3.04 -2.19
N VAL A 45 -4.73 -3.66 -1.07
CA VAL A 45 -3.61 -4.62 -1.02
C VAL A 45 -3.89 -5.84 -1.91
N GLN A 46 -5.13 -6.34 -1.89
CA GLN A 46 -5.53 -7.43 -2.78
C GLN A 46 -5.31 -7.05 -4.25
N GLY A 47 -5.60 -5.81 -4.60
CA GLY A 47 -5.33 -5.29 -5.93
C GLY A 47 -3.83 -5.28 -6.25
N ILE A 48 -3.01 -4.78 -5.34
CA ILE A 48 -1.55 -4.78 -5.52
C ILE A 48 -1.04 -6.20 -5.72
N ALA A 49 -1.52 -7.14 -4.91
CA ALA A 49 -1.15 -8.55 -5.02
C ALA A 49 -1.54 -9.11 -6.40
N HIS A 50 -2.73 -8.79 -6.87
CA HIS A 50 -3.18 -9.20 -8.20
C HIS A 50 -2.27 -8.65 -9.30
N GLY A 51 -1.89 -7.37 -9.21
CA GLY A 51 -0.97 -6.76 -10.17
C GLY A 51 0.43 -7.37 -10.13
N LEU A 52 0.86 -7.89 -8.99
CA LEU A 52 2.11 -8.63 -8.84
C LEU A 52 1.99 -10.10 -9.22
N GLU A 53 0.80 -10.54 -9.59
CA GLU A 53 0.52 -11.93 -9.98
C GLU A 53 0.85 -12.92 -8.86
N THR A 54 0.48 -12.58 -7.62
CA THR A 54 0.72 -13.48 -6.49
C THR A 54 -0.14 -14.72 -6.58
N LYS A 55 0.38 -15.84 -6.10
CA LYS A 55 -0.32 -17.13 -6.10
C LYS A 55 -1.31 -17.24 -4.96
N GLU A 56 -1.00 -16.61 -3.81
CA GLU A 56 -1.83 -16.64 -2.62
C GLU A 56 -2.81 -15.47 -2.64
N TYR A 57 -3.97 -15.66 -2.02
CA TYR A 57 -4.94 -14.58 -1.85
C TYR A 57 -4.53 -13.70 -0.67
N ALA A 58 -4.37 -12.41 -0.92
CA ALA A 58 -3.99 -11.47 0.11
C ALA A 58 -5.16 -11.24 1.08
N SER A 59 -4.90 -11.42 2.37
CA SER A 59 -5.85 -11.15 3.44
C SER A 59 -5.17 -10.29 4.50
N SER A 60 -5.97 -9.62 5.36
CA SER A 60 -5.40 -8.82 6.43
C SER A 60 -4.59 -9.70 7.38
N PRO A 61 -3.34 -9.34 7.71
CA PRO A 61 -2.52 -10.10 8.65
C PRO A 61 -2.88 -9.77 10.11
N THR A 62 -4.17 -9.83 10.47
CA THR A 62 -4.68 -9.36 11.75
C THR A 62 -4.01 -10.01 12.96
N PHE A 63 -3.60 -11.27 12.85
CA PHE A 63 -2.98 -12.02 13.95
C PHE A 63 -1.47 -12.19 13.80
N VAL A 64 -0.92 -11.81 12.66
CA VAL A 64 0.52 -11.81 12.41
C VAL A 64 0.90 -10.46 11.81
N VAL A 65 2.09 -9.96 12.15
CA VAL A 65 2.52 -8.64 11.72
C VAL A 65 2.93 -8.62 10.24
N LEU A 66 3.42 -9.75 9.74
CA LEU A 66 3.95 -9.83 8.37
C LEU A 66 3.50 -11.13 7.70
N ARG A 67 3.07 -11.01 6.45
CA ARG A 67 2.83 -12.15 5.55
C ARG A 67 3.59 -11.94 4.26
N GLU A 68 4.09 -13.04 3.68
CA GLU A 68 4.76 -13.03 2.39
C GLU A 68 3.89 -13.74 1.36
N TYR A 69 3.71 -13.09 0.22
CA TYR A 69 3.02 -13.65 -0.94
C TYR A 69 4.01 -13.74 -2.11
N HIS A 70 3.84 -14.76 -2.95
CA HIS A 70 4.80 -15.08 -4.01
C HIS A 70 4.21 -14.80 -5.38
N GLY A 71 4.78 -13.84 -6.09
CA GLY A 71 4.37 -13.45 -7.44
C GLY A 71 5.58 -13.08 -8.29
N ARG A 72 5.38 -12.16 -9.22
CA ARG A 72 6.48 -11.62 -10.04
C ARG A 72 7.61 -11.09 -9.15
N LEU A 73 7.25 -10.45 -8.04
CA LEU A 73 8.14 -10.08 -6.94
C LEU A 73 7.49 -10.57 -5.65
N PRO A 74 8.27 -10.86 -4.61
CA PRO A 74 7.68 -11.11 -3.29
C PRO A 74 6.90 -9.88 -2.82
N LEU A 75 5.75 -10.10 -2.22
CA LEU A 75 4.96 -9.04 -1.58
C LEU A 75 4.99 -9.27 -0.08
N TYR A 76 5.54 -8.32 0.65
CA TYR A 76 5.56 -8.35 2.12
C TYR A 76 4.44 -7.46 2.63
N HIS A 77 3.40 -8.10 3.14
CA HIS A 77 2.21 -7.43 3.68
C HIS A 77 2.38 -7.28 5.19
N ILE A 78 2.56 -6.05 5.64
CA ILE A 78 2.88 -5.71 7.01
C ILE A 78 1.70 -4.93 7.60
N ASP A 79 1.35 -5.19 8.86
CA ASP A 79 0.25 -4.52 9.54
C ASP A 79 0.68 -4.08 10.93
N PHE A 80 0.58 -2.77 11.19
CA PHE A 80 0.92 -2.19 12.48
C PHE A 80 -0.28 -1.99 13.40
N TYR A 81 -1.45 -2.51 13.03
CA TYR A 81 -2.69 -2.26 13.78
C TYR A 81 -2.56 -2.58 15.27
N ARG A 82 -1.90 -3.68 15.62
CA ARG A 82 -1.75 -4.12 17.01
C ARG A 82 -0.56 -3.50 17.74
N MET A 83 0.25 -2.71 17.06
CA MET A 83 1.38 -2.04 17.68
C MET A 83 0.90 -0.85 18.50
N ASN A 84 1.36 -0.74 19.75
CA ASN A 84 0.99 0.36 20.64
C ASN A 84 2.08 1.42 20.76
N HIS A 85 3.33 1.02 20.51
CA HIS A 85 4.49 1.91 20.62
C HIS A 85 5.42 1.72 19.43
N VAL A 86 6.06 2.81 19.00
CA VAL A 86 6.99 2.78 17.87
C VAL A 86 8.18 1.87 18.14
N GLU A 87 8.59 1.72 19.39
CA GLU A 87 9.68 0.83 19.80
C GLU A 87 9.37 -0.63 19.48
N GLU A 88 8.12 -1.05 19.61
CA GLU A 88 7.70 -2.41 19.23
C GLU A 88 7.92 -2.64 17.73
N ILE A 89 7.64 -1.64 16.91
CA ILE A 89 7.85 -1.72 15.46
C ILE A 89 9.34 -1.77 15.14
N ALA A 90 10.14 -0.93 15.81
CA ALA A 90 11.59 -0.92 15.62
C ALA A 90 12.20 -2.28 15.93
N ASP A 91 11.68 -2.96 16.97
CA ASP A 91 12.19 -4.26 17.39
C ASP A 91 11.87 -5.41 16.43
N LEU A 92 10.98 -5.20 15.46
CA LEU A 92 10.62 -6.23 14.48
C LEU A 92 11.73 -6.52 13.45
N GLY A 93 12.68 -5.59 13.29
CA GLY A 93 13.79 -5.79 12.35
C GLY A 93 13.33 -5.84 10.89
N LEU A 94 12.48 -4.90 10.48
CA LEU A 94 11.85 -4.91 9.16
C LEU A 94 12.76 -4.41 8.03
N GLU A 95 13.97 -3.92 8.34
CA GLU A 95 14.89 -3.36 7.35
C GLU A 95 15.21 -4.33 6.23
N GLU A 96 15.37 -5.62 6.54
CA GLU A 96 15.66 -6.63 5.52
C GLU A 96 14.53 -6.76 4.48
N TYR A 97 13.31 -6.45 4.87
CA TYR A 97 12.17 -6.46 3.95
C TYR A 97 12.06 -5.16 3.17
N PHE A 98 12.22 -4.01 3.84
CA PHE A 98 12.11 -2.70 3.18
C PHE A 98 13.16 -2.50 2.09
N TYR A 99 14.38 -2.99 2.30
CA TYR A 99 15.48 -2.82 1.36
C TYR A 99 15.82 -4.10 0.60
N GLY A 100 14.93 -5.09 0.65
CA GLY A 100 15.13 -6.39 0.03
C GLY A 100 14.64 -6.46 -1.41
N ASP A 101 14.37 -7.68 -1.85
CA ASP A 101 14.04 -7.98 -3.24
C ASP A 101 12.56 -7.87 -3.57
N GLY A 102 11.72 -7.62 -2.59
CA GLY A 102 10.28 -7.59 -2.77
C GLY A 102 9.69 -6.18 -2.64
N VAL A 103 8.37 -6.15 -2.67
CA VAL A 103 7.56 -4.95 -2.47
C VAL A 103 6.95 -5.01 -1.08
N CYS A 104 7.04 -3.94 -0.32
CA CYS A 104 6.42 -3.86 1.01
C CYS A 104 5.15 -3.03 0.93
N VAL A 105 4.08 -3.54 1.53
CA VAL A 105 2.83 -2.81 1.75
C VAL A 105 2.56 -2.80 3.24
N VAL A 106 2.44 -1.61 3.82
CA VAL A 106 2.28 -1.44 5.27
C VAL A 106 0.91 -0.85 5.56
N GLU A 107 0.02 -1.62 6.21
CA GLU A 107 -1.25 -1.10 6.71
C GLU A 107 -1.04 -0.48 8.10
N TRP A 108 -1.85 0.54 8.42
CA TRP A 108 -1.72 1.31 9.66
C TRP A 108 -0.33 1.93 9.79
N ALA A 109 0.18 2.41 8.67
CA ALA A 109 1.54 2.95 8.58
C ALA A 109 1.75 4.17 9.47
N GLU A 110 0.69 4.91 9.78
CA GLU A 110 0.76 6.08 10.66
C GLU A 110 1.34 5.77 12.05
N LYS A 111 1.27 4.51 12.46
CA LYS A 111 1.81 4.07 13.76
C LYS A 111 3.33 3.95 13.77
N GLY A 112 3.98 3.93 12.61
CA GLY A 112 5.42 3.71 12.52
C GLY A 112 6.10 4.51 11.42
N LEU A 113 5.67 5.73 11.14
CA LEU A 113 6.25 6.55 10.09
C LEU A 113 7.74 6.84 10.32
N GLN A 114 8.21 6.82 11.57
CA GLN A 114 9.63 7.04 11.89
C GLN A 114 10.51 5.84 11.51
N ILE A 115 9.91 4.65 11.37
CA ILE A 115 10.63 3.40 11.17
C ILE A 115 10.70 3.02 9.68
N VAL A 116 9.66 3.40 8.90
CA VAL A 116 9.61 3.05 7.50
C VAL A 116 10.59 3.89 6.67
N PRO A 117 10.99 3.42 5.47
CA PRO A 117 11.89 4.21 4.61
C PRO A 117 11.33 5.60 4.30
N ARG A 118 12.21 6.58 4.19
CA ARG A 118 11.82 7.96 3.87
C ARG A 118 11.23 8.08 2.48
N ASP A 119 11.75 7.31 1.54
CA ASP A 119 11.22 7.25 0.19
C ASP A 119 10.14 6.19 0.14
N ASN A 120 8.93 6.60 -0.18
CA ASN A 120 7.76 5.72 -0.19
C ASN A 120 6.61 6.36 -0.97
N LEU A 121 5.58 5.59 -1.22
CA LEU A 121 4.31 6.11 -1.71
C LEU A 121 3.30 6.03 -0.56
N LEU A 122 2.87 7.19 -0.08
CA LEU A 122 1.86 7.26 0.98
C LEU A 122 0.47 7.26 0.34
N ILE A 123 -0.33 6.26 0.68
CA ILE A 123 -1.67 6.04 0.12
C ILE A 123 -2.68 6.21 1.25
N THR A 124 -3.54 7.21 1.12
CA THR A 124 -4.56 7.50 2.13
C THR A 124 -5.93 7.24 1.54
N LEU A 125 -6.74 6.42 2.23
CA LEU A 125 -8.10 6.11 1.84
C LEU A 125 -9.08 6.79 2.80
N HIS A 126 -10.05 7.51 2.25
CA HIS A 126 -11.07 8.19 3.02
C HIS A 126 -12.46 7.77 2.60
N TYR A 127 -13.37 7.68 3.56
CA TYR A 127 -14.79 7.58 3.27
C TYR A 127 -15.26 8.85 2.59
N ILE A 128 -16.27 8.71 1.72
CA ILE A 128 -17.03 9.83 1.21
C ILE A 128 -18.34 9.86 2.00
N PRO A 129 -18.60 10.90 2.80
CA PRO A 129 -19.76 10.90 3.72
C PRO A 129 -21.11 10.69 3.05
N ALA A 130 -21.25 11.09 1.79
CA ALA A 130 -22.50 10.98 1.05
C ALA A 130 -22.75 9.59 0.46
N CYS A 131 -21.75 8.70 0.42
CA CYS A 131 -21.88 7.41 -0.23
C CYS A 131 -20.99 6.35 0.43
N GLN A 132 -21.61 5.25 0.90
CA GLN A 132 -20.91 4.19 1.63
C GLN A 132 -19.97 3.37 0.76
N THR A 133 -20.21 3.32 -0.55
CA THR A 133 -19.41 2.51 -1.48
C THR A 133 -18.28 3.29 -2.13
N GLU A 134 -18.28 4.60 -1.99
CA GLU A 134 -17.26 5.45 -2.61
C GLU A 134 -16.13 5.77 -1.65
N ARG A 135 -14.93 5.92 -2.22
CA ARG A 135 -13.72 6.27 -1.48
C ARG A 135 -12.92 7.32 -2.24
N SER A 136 -12.31 8.25 -1.50
CA SER A 136 -11.26 9.10 -2.02
C SER A 136 -9.92 8.45 -1.69
N ILE A 137 -9.04 8.36 -2.68
CA ILE A 137 -7.73 7.74 -2.53
C ILE A 137 -6.69 8.77 -2.93
N TYR A 138 -5.79 9.10 -2.01
CA TYR A 138 -4.71 10.05 -2.26
C TYR A 138 -3.40 9.31 -2.33
N LEU A 139 -2.67 9.51 -3.43
CA LEU A 139 -1.33 8.96 -3.62
C LEU A 139 -0.33 10.09 -3.51
N LYS A 140 0.46 10.10 -2.43
CA LYS A 140 1.47 11.12 -2.20
C LYS A 140 2.86 10.51 -2.36
N PRO A 141 3.57 10.86 -3.43
CA PRO A 141 4.91 10.34 -3.65
C PRO A 141 5.92 11.03 -2.74
N GLN A 142 6.82 10.27 -2.15
CA GLN A 142 7.95 10.77 -1.38
C GLN A 142 9.21 10.14 -1.95
N GLY A 143 9.98 10.92 -2.72
CA GLY A 143 11.16 10.47 -3.41
C GLY A 143 10.98 10.34 -4.91
N LYS A 144 12.08 10.39 -5.63
CA LYS A 144 12.10 10.44 -7.10
C LYS A 144 11.41 9.23 -7.74
N ARG A 145 11.68 8.02 -7.21
CA ARG A 145 11.08 6.78 -7.73
C ARG A 145 9.56 6.88 -7.77
N TYR A 146 8.96 7.38 -6.68
CA TYR A 146 7.50 7.41 -6.55
C TYR A 146 6.87 8.55 -7.34
N CYS A 147 7.59 9.65 -7.54
CA CYS A 147 7.16 10.69 -8.46
C CYS A 147 7.08 10.15 -9.90
N GLU A 148 8.09 9.39 -10.31
CA GLU A 148 8.10 8.75 -11.62
C GLU A 148 6.97 7.72 -11.75
N LEU A 149 6.71 6.96 -10.70
CA LEU A 149 5.61 5.99 -10.68
C LEU A 149 4.27 6.68 -10.89
N ILE A 150 4.01 7.78 -10.20
CA ILE A 150 2.78 8.55 -10.35
C ILE A 150 2.63 9.09 -11.79
N GLU A 151 3.68 9.64 -12.36
CA GLU A 151 3.63 10.13 -13.74
C GLU A 151 3.35 8.99 -14.73
N GLN A 152 3.94 7.83 -14.51
CA GLN A 152 3.69 6.67 -15.35
C GLN A 152 2.24 6.20 -15.25
N LEU A 153 1.68 6.17 -14.05
CA LEU A 153 0.28 5.81 -13.83
C LEU A 153 -0.66 6.76 -14.56
N LYS A 154 -0.41 8.06 -14.48
CA LYS A 154 -1.22 9.06 -15.17
C LYS A 154 -1.25 8.85 -16.68
N LYS A 155 -0.08 8.54 -17.26
CA LYS A 155 0.04 8.34 -18.71
C LYS A 155 -0.65 7.08 -19.20
N GLU A 156 -0.48 5.98 -18.46
CA GLU A 156 -0.95 4.67 -18.92
C GLU A 156 -2.43 4.43 -18.67
N LYS A 157 -3.02 5.08 -17.69
CA LYS A 157 -4.36 4.78 -17.23
C LYS A 157 -5.34 5.94 -17.39
N ASP A 158 -4.96 7.02 -18.02
CA ASP A 158 -5.77 8.22 -18.19
C ASP A 158 -6.32 8.76 -16.85
N LEU A 159 -5.51 8.69 -15.80
CA LEU A 159 -5.89 9.12 -14.46
C LEU A 159 -5.69 10.62 -14.23
#